data_1891e838697929bb0b31b8da2fd10dda
#
_entry.id   1891e838697929bb0b31b8da2fd10dda
#
_cell.length_a   1.000
_cell.length_b   1.000
_cell.length_c   1.000
_cell.angle_alpha   90.00
_cell.angle_beta   90.00
_cell.angle_gamma   90.00
#
_symmetry.space_group_name_H-M   'P 1'
#
loop_
_entity.id
_entity.type
_entity.pdbx_description
1 polymer ?
#
loop_
_entity_poly.entity_id
_entity_poly.type
_entity_poly.pdbx_seq_one_letter_code
_entity_poly.pdbx_strand_id
1 'polypeptide(L)'
;SSAVVNLAGNPDDLKCEGDLTITAGTLKSTNSGATLDVDGDASVTGTLDWSGTSGGAVELGSLTIPSGGTYSATSGTTTIKGNASSSANLAWANSGTFTHNSGTVLFDGTNTFGGSSFGHINPATNTFNNLTINADSKVLQLRGNSTTLTVAGDLTMTDGTLMNYGTDTVTTTVTGHVSIANGATLGANTG
;
A
#
# COMPACT_ATOMS: atom_id res chain seq x y z
N SER A 1 1.48 10.28 -27.48
CA SER A 1 2.12 10.98 -26.34
C SER A 1 1.30 10.68 -25.09
N SER A 2 1.97 10.24 -24.04
CA SER A 2 1.32 10.06 -22.74
C SER A 2 1.01 11.43 -22.13
N ALA A 3 -0.21 11.60 -21.61
CA ALA A 3 -0.56 12.78 -20.84
C ALA A 3 0.20 12.78 -19.51
N VAL A 4 0.67 13.95 -19.08
CA VAL A 4 1.27 14.17 -17.76
C VAL A 4 0.43 15.22 -17.04
N VAL A 5 -0.11 14.85 -15.88
CA VAL A 5 -0.72 15.80 -14.95
C VAL A 5 0.28 16.03 -13.83
N ASN A 6 0.81 17.22 -13.75
CA ASN A 6 1.69 17.65 -12.67
C ASN A 6 0.93 18.63 -11.78
N LEU A 7 0.77 18.29 -10.52
CA LEU A 7 0.25 19.21 -9.54
C LEU A 7 1.38 20.17 -9.16
N ALA A 8 1.17 21.44 -9.38
CA ALA A 8 2.19 22.49 -9.23
C ALA A 8 1.60 23.72 -8.54
N GLY A 9 1.04 23.56 -7.38
CA GLY A 9 0.52 24.63 -6.52
C GLY A 9 1.25 24.67 -5.17
N ASN A 10 0.70 25.36 -4.21
CA ASN A 10 1.12 25.31 -2.80
C ASN A 10 -0.09 25.65 -1.90
N PRO A 11 -0.64 24.67 -1.16
CA PRO A 11 -0.32 23.25 -1.14
C PRO A 11 -0.87 22.51 -2.36
N ASP A 12 -0.18 21.42 -2.77
CA ASP A 12 -0.58 20.53 -3.86
C ASP A 12 -1.34 19.34 -3.30
N ASP A 13 -2.48 19.58 -2.71
CA ASP A 13 -3.31 18.52 -2.17
C ASP A 13 -4.33 18.09 -3.23
N LEU A 14 -4.34 16.80 -3.54
CA LEU A 14 -5.37 16.19 -4.37
C LEU A 14 -6.23 15.28 -3.52
N LYS A 15 -7.51 15.61 -3.42
CA LYS A 15 -8.51 14.71 -2.85
C LYS A 15 -9.39 14.13 -3.93
N CYS A 16 -9.58 12.82 -3.87
CA CYS A 16 -10.51 12.04 -4.68
C CYS A 16 -11.48 11.30 -3.74
N GLU A 17 -12.76 11.70 -3.73
CA GLU A 17 -13.78 11.07 -2.88
C GLU A 17 -14.24 9.69 -3.38
N GLY A 18 -13.85 9.30 -4.57
CA GLY A 18 -14.11 8.00 -5.18
C GLY A 18 -12.82 7.29 -5.53
N ASP A 19 -12.89 6.49 -6.61
CA ASP A 19 -11.76 5.72 -7.10
C ASP A 19 -10.82 6.56 -7.95
N LEU A 20 -9.53 6.26 -7.88
CA LEU A 20 -8.51 6.81 -8.77
C LEU A 20 -8.10 5.75 -9.81
N THR A 21 -8.28 6.06 -11.08
CA THR A 21 -7.84 5.18 -12.17
C THR A 21 -6.85 5.92 -13.08
N ILE A 22 -5.63 5.40 -13.18
CA ILE A 22 -4.60 5.89 -14.10
C ILE A 22 -4.38 4.81 -15.17
N THR A 23 -5.09 4.90 -16.29
CA THR A 23 -5.01 3.91 -17.38
C THR A 23 -3.77 4.07 -18.24
N ALA A 24 -3.30 5.31 -18.39
CA ALA A 24 -2.09 5.67 -19.13
C ALA A 24 -1.65 7.08 -18.70
N GLY A 25 -0.41 7.43 -19.01
CA GLY A 25 0.13 8.74 -18.64
C GLY A 25 0.65 8.77 -17.20
N THR A 26 0.84 9.97 -16.68
CA THR A 26 1.46 10.18 -15.36
C THR A 26 0.66 11.20 -14.56
N LEU A 27 0.31 10.83 -13.33
CA LEU A 27 -0.10 11.74 -12.29
C LEU A 27 1.06 11.91 -11.33
N LYS A 28 1.50 13.13 -11.09
CA LYS A 28 2.63 13.40 -10.19
C LYS A 28 2.50 14.69 -9.43
N SER A 29 3.20 14.77 -8.29
CA SER A 29 3.58 16.01 -7.64
C SER A 29 5.09 16.02 -7.35
N THR A 30 5.67 17.22 -7.36
CA THR A 30 7.09 17.44 -7.01
C THR A 30 7.24 18.39 -5.83
N ASN A 31 6.13 18.83 -5.24
CA ASN A 31 6.15 19.76 -4.13
C ASN A 31 6.32 19.03 -2.80
N SER A 32 7.23 19.56 -1.98
CA SER A 32 7.43 19.05 -0.62
C SER A 32 6.14 19.14 0.20
N GLY A 33 5.78 18.03 0.85
CA GLY A 33 4.59 17.94 1.69
C GLY A 33 3.26 17.77 0.94
N ALA A 34 3.27 17.68 -0.41
CA ALA A 34 2.04 17.43 -1.17
C ALA A 34 1.34 16.15 -0.74
N THR A 35 0.01 16.19 -0.65
CA THR A 35 -0.81 15.05 -0.25
C THR A 35 -1.67 14.52 -1.40
N LEU A 36 -1.86 13.22 -1.42
CA LEU A 36 -2.85 12.53 -2.25
C LEU A 36 -3.77 11.76 -1.32
N ASP A 37 -5.06 12.09 -1.31
CA ASP A 37 -6.08 11.39 -0.53
C ASP A 37 -7.13 10.82 -1.48
N VAL A 38 -7.21 9.49 -1.56
CA VAL A 38 -8.19 8.74 -2.34
C VAL A 38 -9.03 7.91 -1.38
N ASP A 39 -10.31 8.24 -1.26
CA ASP A 39 -11.21 7.51 -0.35
C ASP A 39 -11.56 6.11 -0.90
N GLY A 40 -11.53 5.96 -2.22
CA GLY A 40 -11.80 4.70 -2.93
C GLY A 40 -10.57 3.89 -3.26
N ASP A 41 -10.72 3.02 -4.26
CA ASP A 41 -9.66 2.16 -4.77
C ASP A 41 -8.77 2.89 -5.77
N ALA A 42 -7.46 2.71 -5.68
CA ALA A 42 -6.51 3.23 -6.67
C ALA A 42 -6.05 2.11 -7.61
N SER A 43 -6.21 2.31 -8.91
CA SER A 43 -5.73 1.41 -9.97
C SER A 43 -4.77 2.14 -10.90
N VAL A 44 -3.52 1.69 -10.96
CA VAL A 44 -2.42 2.39 -11.63
C VAL A 44 -1.83 1.52 -12.73
N THR A 45 -2.39 1.61 -13.95
CA THR A 45 -1.80 0.99 -15.17
C THR A 45 -0.81 1.94 -15.84
N GLY A 46 -0.97 3.25 -15.67
CA GLY A 46 0.02 4.27 -16.04
C GLY A 46 1.07 4.48 -14.94
N THR A 47 1.35 5.73 -14.61
CA THR A 47 2.32 6.11 -13.58
C THR A 47 1.70 7.01 -12.53
N LEU A 48 1.85 6.63 -11.27
CA LEU A 48 1.65 7.49 -10.10
C LEU A 48 3.03 7.82 -9.54
N ASP A 49 3.42 9.10 -9.52
CA ASP A 49 4.75 9.52 -9.10
C ASP A 49 4.69 10.59 -8.00
N TRP A 50 4.91 10.17 -6.77
CA TRP A 50 5.01 11.00 -5.58
C TRP A 50 6.46 11.06 -5.03
N SER A 51 7.44 10.60 -5.80
CA SER A 51 8.84 10.54 -5.38
C SER A 51 9.49 11.91 -5.14
N GLY A 52 8.97 12.93 -5.81
CA GLY A 52 9.43 14.31 -5.63
C GLY A 52 8.90 15.01 -4.38
N THR A 53 7.96 14.40 -3.65
CA THR A 53 7.32 15.00 -2.47
C THR A 53 8.05 14.55 -1.20
N SER A 54 9.02 15.32 -0.76
CA SER A 54 9.72 15.04 0.50
C SER A 54 8.74 15.18 1.68
N GLY A 55 8.51 14.08 2.41
CA GLY A 55 7.61 14.05 3.56
C GLY A 55 6.11 14.17 3.21
N GLY A 56 5.74 14.15 1.94
CA GLY A 56 4.34 14.11 1.52
C GLY A 56 3.63 12.82 1.94
N ALA A 57 2.31 12.85 2.02
CA ALA A 57 1.50 11.69 2.36
C ALA A 57 0.68 11.22 1.14
N VAL A 58 0.53 9.91 1.03
CA VAL A 58 -0.41 9.28 0.08
C VAL A 58 -1.35 8.39 0.89
N GLU A 59 -2.65 8.64 0.78
CA GLU A 59 -3.68 7.86 1.45
C GLU A 59 -4.62 7.26 0.40
N LEU A 60 -4.81 5.96 0.45
CA LEU A 60 -5.59 5.20 -0.53
C LEU A 60 -6.51 4.21 0.20
N GLY A 61 -7.71 3.98 -0.32
CA GLY A 61 -8.54 2.90 0.17
C GLY A 61 -7.89 1.54 -0.09
N SER A 62 -7.49 1.28 -1.32
CA SER A 62 -6.66 0.15 -1.72
C SER A 62 -5.71 0.53 -2.86
N LEU A 63 -4.74 -0.32 -3.17
CA LEU A 63 -3.84 -0.10 -4.31
C LEU A 63 -3.69 -1.35 -5.17
N THR A 64 -3.96 -1.18 -6.46
CA THR A 64 -3.63 -2.16 -7.51
C THR A 64 -2.67 -1.54 -8.51
N ILE A 65 -1.54 -2.20 -8.75
CA ILE A 65 -0.57 -1.85 -9.80
C ILE A 65 -0.51 -3.03 -10.77
N PRO A 66 -1.28 -3.02 -11.86
CA PRO A 66 -1.22 -4.06 -12.88
C PRO A 66 0.12 -4.11 -13.59
N SER A 67 0.37 -5.18 -14.36
CA SER A 67 1.56 -5.29 -15.21
C SER A 67 1.68 -4.08 -16.13
N GLY A 68 2.86 -3.46 -16.16
CA GLY A 68 3.15 -2.23 -16.89
C GLY A 68 2.86 -0.93 -16.11
N GLY A 69 2.11 -1.00 -15.02
CA GLY A 69 1.89 0.14 -14.12
C GLY A 69 3.11 0.46 -13.26
N THR A 70 3.22 1.69 -12.81
CA THR A 70 4.31 2.16 -11.96
C THR A 70 3.78 3.03 -10.82
N TYR A 71 4.20 2.72 -9.61
CA TYR A 71 4.04 3.59 -8.45
C TYR A 71 5.41 3.93 -7.85
N SER A 72 5.77 5.20 -7.92
CA SER A 72 6.92 5.80 -7.24
C SER A 72 6.41 6.51 -5.99
N ALA A 73 6.61 5.91 -4.83
CA ALA A 73 6.06 6.40 -3.57
C ALA A 73 6.76 7.66 -3.07
N THR A 74 6.14 8.36 -2.14
CA THR A 74 6.77 9.39 -1.33
C THR A 74 7.86 8.80 -0.42
N SER A 75 8.82 9.61 0.00
CA SER A 75 9.72 9.26 1.11
C SER A 75 9.05 9.38 2.49
N GLY A 76 7.81 9.88 2.55
CA GLY A 76 6.95 9.89 3.74
C GLY A 76 6.17 8.59 3.89
N THR A 77 4.86 8.70 4.10
CA THR A 77 4.00 7.53 4.34
C THR A 77 2.99 7.35 3.21
N THR A 78 2.89 6.12 2.72
CA THR A 78 1.74 5.64 1.93
C THR A 78 0.83 4.84 2.85
N THR A 79 -0.37 5.33 3.10
CA THR A 79 -1.37 4.70 3.97
C THR A 79 -2.42 3.98 3.13
N ILE A 80 -2.68 2.73 3.44
CA ILE A 80 -3.79 1.94 2.90
C ILE A 80 -4.86 1.84 3.98
N LYS A 81 -5.96 2.58 3.80
CA LYS A 81 -7.02 2.77 4.81
C LYS A 81 -8.10 1.68 4.77
N GLY A 82 -8.17 0.91 3.70
CA GLY A 82 -9.31 0.07 3.38
C GLY A 82 -10.42 0.86 2.67
N ASN A 83 -11.26 0.16 1.93
CA ASN A 83 -12.43 0.70 1.26
C ASN A 83 -13.62 -0.24 1.45
N ALA A 84 -14.53 0.13 2.32
CA ALA A 84 -15.71 -0.68 2.64
C ALA A 84 -16.68 -0.85 1.44
N SER A 85 -16.62 0.02 0.47
CA SER A 85 -17.45 -0.02 -0.75
C SER A 85 -16.84 -0.88 -1.86
N SER A 86 -15.58 -1.31 -1.73
CA SER A 86 -14.94 -2.20 -2.69
C SER A 86 -15.61 -3.57 -2.71
N SER A 87 -15.73 -4.17 -3.88
CA SER A 87 -16.22 -5.56 -4.03
C SER A 87 -15.13 -6.61 -3.76
N ALA A 88 -13.89 -6.19 -3.61
CA ALA A 88 -12.75 -7.06 -3.36
C ALA A 88 -12.14 -6.79 -1.98
N ASN A 89 -11.73 -7.84 -1.29
CA ASN A 89 -10.98 -7.71 -0.02
C ASN A 89 -9.51 -7.33 -0.30
N LEU A 90 -9.30 -6.47 -1.27
CA LEU A 90 -7.96 -6.08 -1.70
C LEU A 90 -7.45 -4.95 -0.83
N ALA A 91 -6.24 -5.08 -0.33
CA ALA A 91 -5.51 -3.98 0.29
C ALA A 91 -4.36 -3.52 -0.62
N TRP A 92 -3.57 -4.48 -1.11
CA TRP A 92 -2.44 -4.21 -1.97
C TRP A 92 -2.24 -5.34 -2.97
N ALA A 93 -2.25 -5.02 -4.27
CA ALA A 93 -1.88 -5.97 -5.32
C ALA A 93 -0.91 -5.29 -6.29
N ASN A 94 0.28 -5.84 -6.43
CA ASN A 94 1.27 -5.32 -7.33
C ASN A 94 1.81 -6.39 -8.28
N SER A 95 1.55 -6.21 -9.57
CA SER A 95 2.13 -6.98 -10.67
C SER A 95 2.99 -6.11 -11.59
N GLY A 96 3.09 -4.83 -11.28
CA GLY A 96 3.88 -3.83 -11.99
C GLY A 96 5.16 -3.46 -11.26
N THR A 97 5.49 -2.17 -11.24
CA THR A 97 6.67 -1.64 -10.58
C THR A 97 6.28 -0.77 -9.38
N PHE A 98 6.85 -1.09 -8.23
CA PHE A 98 6.76 -0.27 -7.03
C PHE A 98 8.16 0.16 -6.59
N THR A 99 8.34 1.48 -6.37
CA THR A 99 9.58 2.06 -5.85
C THR A 99 9.27 2.76 -4.53
N HIS A 100 9.81 2.26 -3.43
CA HIS A 100 9.46 2.70 -2.07
C HIS A 100 10.09 4.03 -1.65
N ASN A 101 11.14 4.49 -2.33
CA ASN A 101 11.84 5.76 -2.06
C ASN A 101 12.18 6.01 -0.58
N SER A 102 12.54 4.95 0.14
CA SER A 102 12.84 4.94 1.58
C SER A 102 11.65 5.33 2.48
N GLY A 103 10.44 5.38 1.96
CA GLY A 103 9.22 5.69 2.69
C GLY A 103 8.67 4.49 3.47
N THR A 104 7.56 4.74 4.15
CA THR A 104 6.81 3.73 4.91
C THR A 104 5.49 3.41 4.20
N VAL A 105 5.15 2.13 4.09
CA VAL A 105 3.78 1.70 3.79
C VAL A 105 3.10 1.33 5.10
N LEU A 106 1.97 1.98 5.37
CA LEU A 106 1.14 1.75 6.54
C LEU A 106 -0.19 1.14 6.10
N PHE A 107 -0.51 -0.03 6.60
CA PHE A 107 -1.86 -0.57 6.54
C PHE A 107 -2.60 -0.12 7.80
N ASP A 108 -3.51 0.84 7.63
CA ASP A 108 -4.31 1.42 8.71
C ASP A 108 -5.71 0.80 8.70
N GLY A 109 -6.15 0.35 9.85
CA GLY A 109 -7.44 -0.30 9.99
C GLY A 109 -8.64 0.64 10.10
N THR A 110 -8.55 1.90 9.67
CA THR A 110 -9.66 2.86 9.77
C THR A 110 -10.93 2.38 9.06
N ASN A 111 -10.79 1.69 7.92
CA ASN A 111 -11.90 1.10 7.20
C ASN A 111 -11.75 -0.42 7.07
N THR A 112 -12.83 -1.11 6.67
CA THR A 112 -12.77 -2.51 6.28
C THR A 112 -12.32 -2.63 4.83
N PHE A 113 -11.78 -3.80 4.45
CA PHE A 113 -11.41 -4.10 3.08
C PHE A 113 -12.56 -4.82 2.39
N GLY A 114 -13.21 -4.17 1.42
CA GLY A 114 -14.37 -4.73 0.72
C GLY A 114 -15.51 -5.12 1.64
N GLY A 115 -15.77 -4.36 2.70
CA GLY A 115 -16.77 -4.68 3.70
C GLY A 115 -16.39 -5.83 4.65
N SER A 116 -15.16 -6.32 4.59
CA SER A 116 -14.67 -7.45 5.37
C SER A 116 -13.62 -7.02 6.41
N SER A 117 -13.52 -7.79 7.49
CA SER A 117 -12.39 -7.67 8.44
C SER A 117 -11.08 -8.28 7.92
N PHE A 118 -11.09 -8.80 6.68
CA PHE A 118 -9.92 -9.38 6.02
C PHE A 118 -9.48 -8.48 4.88
N GLY A 119 -8.18 -8.18 4.81
CA GLY A 119 -7.53 -7.54 3.68
C GLY A 119 -6.50 -8.48 3.04
N HIS A 120 -6.36 -8.41 1.72
CA HIS A 120 -5.37 -9.21 1.01
C HIS A 120 -4.19 -8.35 0.57
N ILE A 121 -2.99 -8.81 0.87
CA ILE A 121 -1.74 -8.23 0.37
C ILE A 121 -1.09 -9.26 -0.57
N ASN A 122 -0.97 -8.91 -1.84
CA ASN A 122 -0.15 -9.65 -2.80
C ASN A 122 1.15 -8.87 -3.03
N PRO A 123 2.24 -9.22 -2.35
CA PRO A 123 3.49 -8.48 -2.45
C PRO A 123 4.20 -8.69 -3.79
N ALA A 124 3.86 -9.76 -4.52
CA ALA A 124 4.58 -10.21 -5.71
C ALA A 124 6.10 -10.29 -5.47
N THR A 125 6.92 -9.56 -6.26
CA THR A 125 8.37 -9.49 -6.09
C THR A 125 8.85 -8.16 -5.51
N ASN A 126 7.93 -7.38 -4.92
CA ASN A 126 8.25 -6.02 -4.51
C ASN A 126 8.79 -5.95 -3.08
N THR A 127 9.67 -4.97 -2.88
CA THR A 127 10.27 -4.68 -1.60
C THR A 127 9.63 -3.44 -1.00
N PHE A 128 9.16 -3.54 0.22
CA PHE A 128 8.83 -2.38 1.06
C PHE A 128 10.11 -1.89 1.75
N ASN A 129 10.26 -0.57 1.96
CA ASN A 129 11.32 -0.10 2.84
C ASN A 129 10.89 -0.33 4.30
N ASN A 130 10.03 0.49 4.86
CA ASN A 130 9.41 0.20 6.14
C ASN A 130 7.96 -0.24 5.93
N LEU A 131 7.51 -1.20 6.72
CA LEU A 131 6.14 -1.70 6.71
C LEU A 131 5.54 -1.60 8.10
N THR A 132 4.40 -0.91 8.20
CA THR A 132 3.65 -0.79 9.46
C THR A 132 2.26 -1.39 9.29
N ILE A 133 1.88 -2.22 10.24
CA ILE A 133 0.52 -2.79 10.34
C ILE A 133 -0.15 -2.21 11.58
N ASN A 134 -1.23 -1.48 11.37
CA ASN A 134 -2.10 -0.89 12.40
C ASN A 134 -3.55 -1.20 12.03
N ALA A 135 -3.89 -2.47 12.01
CA ALA A 135 -5.09 -2.93 11.30
C ALA A 135 -6.35 -3.01 12.18
N ASP A 136 -6.40 -2.34 13.32
CA ASP A 136 -7.57 -2.23 14.21
C ASP A 136 -8.27 -3.59 14.40
N SER A 137 -7.51 -4.56 14.91
CA SER A 137 -7.97 -5.95 15.15
C SER A 137 -8.39 -6.72 13.88
N LYS A 138 -8.11 -6.20 12.68
CA LYS A 138 -8.37 -6.88 11.40
C LYS A 138 -7.24 -7.84 11.04
N VAL A 139 -7.51 -8.68 10.06
CA VAL A 139 -6.55 -9.65 9.54
C VAL A 139 -6.11 -9.25 8.14
N LEU A 140 -4.82 -9.05 7.96
CA LEU A 140 -4.19 -8.89 6.66
C LEU A 140 -3.59 -10.23 6.23
N GLN A 141 -4.00 -10.72 5.09
CA GLN A 141 -3.62 -12.02 4.57
C GLN A 141 -2.66 -11.89 3.40
N LEU A 142 -1.48 -12.45 3.54
CA LEU A 142 -0.49 -12.53 2.48
C LEU A 142 -0.93 -13.57 1.45
N ARG A 143 -1.04 -13.18 0.20
CA ARG A 143 -1.43 -14.05 -0.93
C ARG A 143 -0.28 -14.21 -1.91
N GLY A 144 -0.16 -15.42 -2.43
CA GLY A 144 0.79 -15.77 -3.45
C GLY A 144 1.58 -17.03 -3.09
N ASN A 145 1.48 -18.05 -3.93
CA ASN A 145 2.24 -19.30 -3.73
C ASN A 145 3.72 -19.05 -4.04
N SER A 146 4.60 -19.44 -3.12
CA SER A 146 6.06 -19.35 -3.27
C SER A 146 6.55 -17.92 -3.53
N THR A 147 5.88 -16.93 -2.97
CA THR A 147 6.29 -15.53 -3.04
C THR A 147 7.01 -15.09 -1.76
N THR A 148 7.62 -13.92 -1.77
CA THR A 148 8.30 -13.35 -0.61
C THR A 148 7.78 -11.95 -0.35
N LEU A 149 7.33 -11.70 0.88
CA LEU A 149 7.18 -10.34 1.40
C LEU A 149 8.56 -9.87 1.86
N THR A 150 9.13 -8.90 1.16
CA THR A 150 10.43 -8.35 1.50
C THR A 150 10.26 -6.97 2.13
N VAL A 151 10.85 -6.77 3.31
CA VAL A 151 10.95 -5.48 4.01
C VAL A 151 12.44 -5.18 4.20
N ALA A 152 12.94 -4.15 3.50
CA ALA A 152 14.36 -3.78 3.55
C ALA A 152 14.75 -3.04 4.84
N GLY A 153 13.80 -2.33 5.44
CA GLY A 153 13.92 -1.67 6.73
C GLY A 153 13.17 -2.42 7.82
N ASP A 154 12.34 -1.70 8.57
CA ASP A 154 11.66 -2.22 9.75
C ASP A 154 10.23 -2.71 9.44
N LEU A 155 9.84 -3.81 10.09
CA LEU A 155 8.45 -4.27 10.21
C LEU A 155 7.92 -3.92 11.60
N THR A 156 6.89 -3.07 11.64
CA THR A 156 6.23 -2.68 12.89
C THR A 156 4.77 -3.12 12.87
N MET A 157 4.35 -3.86 13.88
CA MET A 157 2.97 -4.26 14.08
C MET A 157 2.46 -3.62 15.36
N THR A 158 1.55 -2.65 15.23
CA THR A 158 0.96 -1.94 16.37
C THR A 158 -0.38 -2.54 16.75
N ASP A 159 -1.13 -3.07 15.80
CA ASP A 159 -2.41 -3.77 16.00
C ASP A 159 -2.72 -4.68 14.80
N GLY A 160 -3.63 -5.64 15.02
CA GLY A 160 -4.12 -6.56 14.00
C GLY A 160 -3.24 -7.79 13.78
N THR A 161 -3.57 -8.54 12.76
CA THR A 161 -2.89 -9.80 12.42
C THR A 161 -2.36 -9.74 11.00
N LEU A 162 -1.10 -10.15 10.80
CA LEU A 162 -0.52 -10.44 9.49
C LEU A 162 -0.23 -11.93 9.39
N MET A 163 -0.81 -12.62 8.42
CA MET A 163 -0.68 -14.07 8.24
C MET A 163 -0.75 -14.50 6.78
N ASN A 164 -0.35 -15.71 6.47
CA ASN A 164 -0.56 -16.28 5.14
C ASN A 164 -2.04 -16.61 4.90
N TYR A 165 -2.49 -16.50 3.66
CA TYR A 165 -3.85 -16.88 3.25
C TYR A 165 -3.95 -18.38 2.97
N GLY A 166 -4.85 -19.08 3.65
CA GLY A 166 -5.12 -20.48 3.36
C GLY A 166 -3.85 -21.33 3.32
N THR A 167 -3.61 -22.00 2.21
CA THR A 167 -2.43 -22.83 1.95
C THR A 167 -1.30 -22.06 1.25
N ASP A 168 -1.43 -20.76 1.05
CA ASP A 168 -0.38 -19.95 0.42
C ASP A 168 0.90 -19.96 1.26
N THR A 169 2.04 -20.06 0.58
CA THR A 169 3.36 -20.07 1.22
C THR A 169 4.10 -18.78 0.89
N VAL A 170 3.82 -17.73 1.67
CA VAL A 170 4.56 -16.47 1.56
C VAL A 170 5.63 -16.44 2.65
N THR A 171 6.89 -16.29 2.23
CA THR A 171 8.01 -16.08 3.14
C THR A 171 8.13 -14.60 3.45
N THR A 172 8.14 -14.23 4.72
CA THR A 172 8.41 -12.84 5.14
C THR A 172 9.90 -12.70 5.47
N THR A 173 10.57 -11.79 4.76
CA THR A 173 11.99 -11.46 4.99
C THR A 173 12.09 -10.00 5.40
N VAL A 174 12.67 -9.75 6.59
CA VAL A 174 12.89 -8.41 7.13
C VAL A 174 14.38 -8.23 7.35
N THR A 175 14.97 -7.16 6.77
CA THR A 175 16.42 -6.87 6.95
C THR A 175 16.67 -6.04 8.20
N GLY A 176 15.74 -5.15 8.55
CA GLY A 176 15.81 -4.32 9.76
C GLY A 176 15.22 -5.00 11.00
N HIS A 177 14.57 -4.23 11.84
CA HIS A 177 13.97 -4.72 13.09
C HIS A 177 12.54 -5.20 12.86
N VAL A 178 12.11 -6.16 13.69
CA VAL A 178 10.72 -6.55 13.81
C VAL A 178 10.22 -6.15 15.20
N SER A 179 9.18 -5.31 15.24
CA SER A 179 8.52 -4.87 16.47
C SER A 179 7.06 -5.28 16.44
N ILE A 180 6.61 -6.01 17.46
CA ILE A 180 5.23 -6.48 17.58
C ILE A 180 4.69 -6.03 18.92
N ALA A 181 3.68 -5.15 18.89
CA ALA A 181 3.02 -4.66 20.10
C ALA A 181 2.12 -5.73 20.74
N ASN A 182 1.75 -5.50 21.99
CA ASN A 182 0.79 -6.35 22.67
C ASN A 182 -0.57 -6.31 21.95
N GLY A 183 -1.11 -7.46 21.61
CA GLY A 183 -2.36 -7.60 20.84
C GLY A 183 -2.17 -7.79 19.34
N ALA A 184 -1.03 -7.37 18.78
CA ALA A 184 -0.70 -7.64 17.38
C ALA A 184 -0.17 -9.07 17.19
N THR A 185 -0.42 -9.67 16.03
CA THR A 185 -0.01 -11.04 15.73
C THR A 185 0.66 -11.14 14.36
N LEU A 186 1.88 -11.68 14.34
CA LEU A 186 2.52 -12.16 13.12
C LEU A 186 2.49 -13.68 13.14
N GLY A 187 1.76 -14.30 12.24
CA GLY A 187 1.51 -15.73 12.29
C GLY A 187 1.48 -16.43 10.95
N ALA A 188 1.65 -17.76 10.99
CA ALA A 188 1.28 -18.63 9.90
C ALA A 188 -0.20 -19.00 10.03
N ASN A 189 -0.90 -19.16 8.91
CA ASN A 189 -2.25 -19.71 8.96
C ASN A 189 -2.16 -21.18 9.40
N THR A 190 -2.84 -21.49 10.49
CA THR A 190 -3.11 -22.88 10.89
C THR A 190 -4.43 -23.28 10.27
N GLY A 191 -4.43 -23.58 8.95
CA GLY A 191 -5.59 -24.06 8.24
C GLY A 191 -6.18 -25.34 8.81
#